data_324a7bdbf5e7933f5f2bff4b957ed881
#
_entry.id   324a7bdbf5e7933f5f2bff4b957ed881
#
_cell.length_a   1.000
_cell.length_b   1.000
_cell.length_c   1.000
_cell.angle_alpha   90.00
_cell.angle_beta   90.00
_cell.angle_gamma   90.00
#
_symmetry.space_group_name_H-M   'P 1'
#
loop_
_entity.id
_entity.type
_entity.pdbx_description
1 polymer ?
#
loop_
_entity_poly.entity_id
_entity_poly.type
_entity_poly.pdbx_seq_one_letter_code
_entity_poly.pdbx_strand_id
1 'polypeptide(L)'
;MKNCRLILIIGILVLGITKLPASEYEKVRKAPRVHVPVWQAFALSDVELTDSYFKKAMELNKEYLLSLEVDRLIPHVRRGVGLQGKGSNYGGWETHGGCSYGHYMSACAMMYASTGEKAFLDKLNYMLSELQECQNQTKDGWFISGAGAKEGYRQLLQGNVILNRPDETRQPWNYNQNGNSWYCIHKILAGLKDAYVYAGCKQAKDILLPLADFIANIALNSNSDLF
;
A
#
# COMPACT_ATOMS: atom_id res chain seq x y z
N MET A 1 -28.98 30.39 41.33
CA MET A 1 -27.55 30.14 41.11
C MET A 1 -27.19 28.67 41.06
N LYS A 2 -27.77 27.85 40.16
CA LYS A 2 -27.51 26.39 40.09
C LYS A 2 -27.36 25.86 38.66
N ASN A 3 -27.26 26.69 37.62
CA ASN A 3 -27.23 26.21 36.23
C ASN A 3 -25.93 26.48 35.44
N CYS A 4 -24.82 26.84 36.14
CA CYS A 4 -23.58 27.20 35.46
C CYS A 4 -22.47 26.11 35.53
N ARG A 5 -22.75 24.95 36.16
CA ARG A 5 -21.72 23.88 36.28
C ARG A 5 -21.88 22.68 35.31
N LEU A 6 -22.99 22.64 34.54
CA LEU A 6 -23.25 21.57 33.63
C LEU A 6 -22.74 21.77 32.20
N ILE A 7 -22.40 23.00 31.84
CA ILE A 7 -21.92 23.35 30.49
C ILE A 7 -20.40 23.14 30.35
N LEU A 8 -19.67 23.08 31.46
CA LEU A 8 -18.19 22.90 31.41
C LEU A 8 -17.71 21.47 31.29
N ILE A 9 -18.58 20.47 31.46
CA ILE A 9 -18.20 19.03 31.38
C ILE A 9 -18.42 18.46 29.99
N ILE A 10 -19.25 19.06 29.15
CA ILE A 10 -19.47 18.63 27.75
C ILE A 10 -18.40 19.16 26.80
N GLY A 11 -17.68 20.22 27.17
CA GLY A 11 -16.61 20.81 26.37
C GLY A 11 -15.27 20.04 26.36
N ILE A 12 -15.08 19.07 27.29
CA ILE A 12 -13.77 18.37 27.45
C ILE A 12 -13.76 16.99 26.80
N LEU A 13 -14.91 16.49 26.34
CA LEU A 13 -15.03 15.13 25.75
C LEU A 13 -14.91 15.11 24.22
N VAL A 14 -14.65 16.22 23.55
CA VAL A 14 -14.51 16.31 22.08
C VAL A 14 -13.07 16.55 21.62
N LEU A 15 -12.10 16.69 22.52
CA LEU A 15 -10.70 16.99 22.20
C LEU A 15 -9.76 15.78 22.40
N GLY A 16 -10.26 14.57 22.31
CA GLY A 16 -9.48 13.33 22.48
C GLY A 16 -8.98 12.68 21.20
N ILE A 17 -8.85 13.39 20.08
CA ILE A 17 -8.01 12.97 18.95
C ILE A 17 -6.74 13.80 19.05
N THR A 18 -5.84 13.40 19.93
CA THR A 18 -4.49 13.93 19.93
C THR A 18 -3.81 13.45 18.66
N LYS A 19 -3.80 14.31 17.62
CA LYS A 19 -2.79 14.21 16.58
C LYS A 19 -1.44 14.12 17.30
N LEU A 20 -0.66 13.08 17.01
CA LEU A 20 0.73 12.99 17.48
C LEU A 20 1.39 14.34 17.25
N PRO A 21 2.12 14.88 18.22
CA PRO A 21 2.79 16.14 18.04
C PRO A 21 3.71 16.04 16.83
N ALA A 22 3.59 16.98 15.92
CA ALA A 22 4.39 17.06 14.69
C ALA A 22 5.91 16.88 14.94
N SER A 23 6.36 17.10 16.17
CA SER A 23 7.74 16.93 16.61
C SER A 23 8.23 15.47 16.64
N GLU A 24 7.37 14.48 16.93
CA GLU A 24 7.79 13.07 16.91
C GLU A 24 7.80 12.52 15.48
N TYR A 25 6.83 12.88 14.68
CA TYR A 25 6.81 12.55 13.26
C TYR A 25 8.00 13.16 12.50
N GLU A 26 8.37 14.39 12.84
CA GLU A 26 9.56 15.07 12.33
C GLU A 26 10.88 14.38 12.74
N LYS A 27 10.95 13.76 13.93
CA LYS A 27 12.13 13.00 14.35
C LYS A 27 12.32 11.74 13.51
N VAL A 28 11.25 11.04 13.18
CA VAL A 28 11.29 9.86 12.29
C VAL A 28 11.61 10.25 10.85
N ARG A 29 11.10 11.40 10.37
CA ARG A 29 11.45 11.95 9.05
C ARG A 29 12.88 12.45 8.92
N LYS A 30 13.51 12.79 10.01
CA LYS A 30 14.93 13.18 10.06
C LYS A 30 15.85 11.97 10.25
N ALA A 31 15.52 10.83 9.66
CA ALA A 31 16.51 9.78 9.52
C ALA A 31 17.80 10.39 8.96
N PRO A 32 18.95 10.11 9.56
CA PRO A 32 20.21 10.69 9.10
C PRO A 32 20.35 10.41 7.61
N ARG A 33 20.78 11.42 6.84
CA ARG A 33 21.04 11.23 5.41
C ARG A 33 21.95 10.02 5.27
N VAL A 34 21.40 8.95 4.71
CA VAL A 34 22.20 7.79 4.37
C VAL A 34 23.32 8.30 3.48
N HIS A 35 24.55 7.94 3.82
CA HIS A 35 25.72 8.27 3.01
C HIS A 35 25.43 7.83 1.57
N VAL A 36 25.34 8.79 0.66
CA VAL A 36 25.10 8.47 -0.76
C VAL A 36 26.29 7.63 -1.21
N PRO A 37 26.08 6.37 -1.61
CA PRO A 37 27.20 5.56 -2.07
C PRO A 37 27.89 6.26 -3.24
N VAL A 38 29.20 6.19 -3.30
CA VAL A 38 30.01 6.77 -4.41
C VAL A 38 29.60 6.15 -5.76
N TRP A 39 29.03 4.94 -5.72
CA TRP A 39 28.58 4.20 -6.89
C TRP A 39 27.06 4.29 -6.99
N GLN A 40 26.59 4.73 -8.15
CA GLN A 40 25.16 4.74 -8.48
C GLN A 40 24.91 3.77 -9.61
N ALA A 41 23.79 3.06 -9.55
CA ALA A 41 23.32 2.24 -10.68
C ALA A 41 22.93 3.15 -11.85
N PHE A 42 23.13 2.67 -13.06
CA PHE A 42 22.55 3.29 -14.24
C PHE A 42 21.04 3.33 -14.16
N ALA A 43 20.40 4.35 -14.73
CA ALA A 43 18.97 4.32 -14.91
C ALA A 43 18.58 3.17 -15.86
N LEU A 44 17.39 2.61 -15.68
CA LEU A 44 16.91 1.53 -16.56
C LEU A 44 16.84 1.98 -18.03
N SER A 45 16.58 3.26 -18.28
CA SER A 45 16.59 3.88 -19.60
C SER A 45 17.98 4.01 -20.24
N ASP A 46 19.05 3.92 -19.44
CA ASP A 46 20.43 4.09 -19.91
C ASP A 46 21.05 2.75 -20.36
N VAL A 47 20.31 1.65 -20.18
CA VAL A 47 20.79 0.30 -20.49
C VAL A 47 19.92 -0.32 -21.58
N GLU A 48 20.53 -0.63 -22.71
CA GLU A 48 19.88 -1.34 -23.80
C GLU A 48 20.43 -2.77 -23.90
N LEU A 49 19.50 -3.74 -23.96
CA LEU A 49 19.86 -5.13 -24.22
C LEU A 49 20.09 -5.33 -25.71
N THR A 50 21.28 -5.72 -26.08
CA THR A 50 21.60 -6.12 -27.46
C THR A 50 20.95 -7.46 -27.80
N ASP A 51 20.95 -7.84 -29.08
CA ASP A 51 20.39 -9.11 -29.54
C ASP A 51 21.04 -10.28 -28.80
N SER A 52 20.23 -10.94 -27.96
CA SER A 52 20.70 -11.95 -27.00
C SER A 52 19.52 -12.74 -26.42
N TYR A 53 19.86 -13.81 -25.70
CA TYR A 53 18.89 -14.54 -24.89
C TYR A 53 18.15 -13.66 -23.89
N PHE A 54 18.84 -12.71 -23.27
CA PHE A 54 18.24 -11.79 -22.30
C PHE A 54 17.23 -10.82 -22.94
N LYS A 55 17.53 -10.31 -24.13
CA LYS A 55 16.56 -9.48 -24.88
C LYS A 55 15.32 -10.28 -25.23
N LYS A 56 15.48 -11.51 -25.72
CA LYS A 56 14.35 -12.40 -26.00
C LYS A 56 13.51 -12.69 -24.76
N ALA A 57 14.14 -12.94 -23.61
CA ALA A 57 13.43 -13.14 -22.34
C ALA A 57 12.67 -11.89 -21.90
N MET A 58 13.24 -10.69 -22.09
CA MET A 58 12.56 -9.42 -21.82
C MET A 58 11.34 -9.24 -22.72
N GLU A 59 11.44 -9.52 -24.03
CA GLU A 59 10.30 -9.40 -24.95
C GLU A 59 9.17 -10.38 -24.58
N LEU A 60 9.48 -11.63 -24.24
CA LEU A 60 8.48 -12.59 -23.76
C LEU A 60 7.82 -12.12 -22.45
N ASN A 61 8.60 -11.57 -21.53
CA ASN A 61 8.06 -11.02 -20.28
C ASN A 61 7.17 -9.79 -20.54
N LYS A 62 7.53 -8.95 -21.51
CA LYS A 62 6.72 -7.82 -21.95
C LYS A 62 5.34 -8.29 -22.45
N GLU A 63 5.30 -9.27 -23.34
CA GLU A 63 4.05 -9.86 -23.84
C GLU A 63 3.22 -10.44 -22.70
N TYR A 64 3.84 -11.18 -21.79
CA TYR A 64 3.17 -11.73 -20.61
C TYR A 64 2.56 -10.64 -19.72
N LEU A 65 3.32 -9.59 -19.40
CA LEU A 65 2.83 -8.48 -18.57
C LEU A 65 1.65 -7.76 -19.26
N LEU A 66 1.69 -7.57 -20.57
CA LEU A 66 0.61 -6.94 -21.31
C LEU A 66 -0.65 -7.81 -21.38
N SER A 67 -0.52 -9.12 -21.31
CA SER A 67 -1.64 -10.06 -21.30
C SER A 67 -2.45 -10.06 -20.00
N LEU A 68 -1.87 -9.57 -18.89
CA LEU A 68 -2.54 -9.55 -17.61
C LEU A 68 -3.60 -8.44 -17.52
N GLU A 69 -4.77 -8.79 -17.02
CA GLU A 69 -5.91 -7.89 -16.83
C GLU A 69 -5.89 -7.30 -15.41
N VAL A 70 -5.80 -5.99 -15.30
CA VAL A 70 -5.77 -5.26 -14.01
C VAL A 70 -6.99 -5.59 -13.16
N ASP A 71 -8.17 -5.68 -13.78
CA ASP A 71 -9.44 -5.97 -13.09
C ASP A 71 -9.48 -7.34 -12.41
N ARG A 72 -8.58 -8.23 -12.79
CA ARG A 72 -8.43 -9.55 -12.17
C ARG A 72 -7.41 -9.57 -11.05
N LEU A 73 -6.63 -8.52 -10.88
CA LEU A 73 -5.63 -8.39 -9.82
C LEU A 73 -6.12 -7.55 -8.62
N ILE A 74 -7.08 -6.65 -8.82
CA ILE A 74 -7.54 -5.70 -7.81
C ILE A 74 -8.77 -6.13 -6.95
N PRO A 75 -9.52 -7.20 -7.23
CA PRO A 75 -10.77 -7.47 -6.53
C PRO A 75 -10.66 -7.53 -5.01
N HIS A 76 -9.55 -8.01 -4.47
CA HIS A 76 -9.33 -8.09 -3.01
C HIS A 76 -9.16 -6.71 -2.38
N VAL A 77 -8.46 -5.79 -3.03
CA VAL A 77 -8.28 -4.41 -2.55
C VAL A 77 -9.62 -3.68 -2.54
N ARG A 78 -10.38 -3.77 -3.64
CA ARG A 78 -11.72 -3.16 -3.75
C ARG A 78 -12.67 -3.68 -2.67
N ARG A 79 -12.74 -5.00 -2.48
CA ARG A 79 -13.58 -5.60 -1.42
C ARG A 79 -13.13 -5.21 -0.01
N GLY A 80 -11.83 -5.01 0.21
CA GLY A 80 -11.29 -4.56 1.49
C GLY A 80 -11.84 -3.21 1.96
N VAL A 81 -12.21 -2.33 1.03
CA VAL A 81 -12.82 -1.02 1.30
C VAL A 81 -14.34 -0.98 1.05
N GLY A 82 -14.96 -2.12 0.77
CA GLY A 82 -16.40 -2.23 0.57
C GLY A 82 -16.87 -1.99 -0.86
N LEU A 83 -15.98 -1.87 -1.82
CA LEU A 83 -16.31 -1.77 -3.25
C LEU A 83 -16.51 -3.16 -3.88
N GLN A 84 -17.33 -3.22 -4.92
CA GLN A 84 -17.46 -4.42 -5.73
C GLN A 84 -16.17 -4.70 -6.51
N GLY A 85 -15.75 -5.97 -6.57
CA GLY A 85 -14.68 -6.40 -7.46
C GLY A 85 -15.11 -6.31 -8.92
N LYS A 86 -14.19 -5.94 -9.81
CA LYS A 86 -14.47 -5.78 -11.25
C LYS A 86 -14.32 -7.07 -12.04
N GLY A 87 -13.46 -7.99 -11.62
CA GLY A 87 -13.19 -9.25 -12.29
C GLY A 87 -13.04 -10.42 -11.34
N SER A 88 -12.88 -11.61 -11.90
CA SER A 88 -12.51 -12.82 -11.14
C SER A 88 -11.02 -12.90 -11.01
N ASN A 89 -10.52 -13.17 -9.80
CA ASN A 89 -9.09 -13.37 -9.55
C ASN A 89 -8.52 -14.48 -10.43
N TYR A 90 -7.22 -14.39 -10.73
CA TYR A 90 -6.50 -15.44 -11.47
C TYR A 90 -6.40 -16.76 -10.69
N GLY A 91 -6.57 -16.75 -9.37
CA GLY A 91 -6.39 -17.92 -8.51
C GLY A 91 -4.96 -18.03 -7.97
N GLY A 92 -4.66 -19.14 -7.32
CA GLY A 92 -3.35 -19.34 -6.71
C GLY A 92 -3.05 -18.30 -5.65
N TRP A 93 -1.95 -17.60 -5.76
CA TRP A 93 -1.53 -16.53 -4.84
C TRP A 93 -2.52 -15.37 -4.74
N GLU A 94 -3.28 -15.13 -5.80
CA GLU A 94 -4.28 -14.06 -5.82
C GLU A 94 -5.49 -14.34 -4.91
N THR A 95 -5.69 -15.58 -4.47
CA THR A 95 -6.74 -15.90 -3.49
C THR A 95 -6.44 -15.35 -2.10
N HIS A 96 -5.20 -14.91 -1.83
CA HIS A 96 -4.71 -14.60 -0.50
C HIS A 96 -4.46 -13.10 -0.22
N GLY A 97 -4.99 -12.20 -1.03
CA GLY A 97 -5.00 -10.82 -0.61
C GLY A 97 -4.45 -9.75 -1.56
N GLY A 98 -4.27 -10.06 -2.85
CA GLY A 98 -3.95 -9.02 -3.85
C GLY A 98 -2.53 -8.45 -3.77
N CYS A 99 -1.58 -9.19 -3.21
CA CYS A 99 -0.18 -8.76 -3.16
C CYS A 99 0.46 -8.66 -4.56
N SER A 100 -0.02 -9.45 -5.52
CA SER A 100 0.45 -9.41 -6.90
C SER A 100 0.14 -8.07 -7.58
N TYR A 101 -0.86 -7.34 -7.11
CA TYR A 101 -1.15 -6.01 -7.65
C TYR A 101 0.05 -5.05 -7.52
N GLY A 102 0.66 -4.98 -6.34
CA GLY A 102 1.86 -4.17 -6.13
C GLY A 102 3.06 -4.67 -6.94
N HIS A 103 3.27 -5.98 -7.00
CA HIS A 103 4.32 -6.57 -7.83
C HIS A 103 4.14 -6.24 -9.32
N TYR A 104 2.92 -6.35 -9.81
CA TYR A 104 2.60 -6.05 -11.20
C TYR A 104 2.81 -4.57 -11.52
N MET A 105 2.45 -3.68 -10.59
CA MET A 105 2.72 -2.25 -10.72
C MET A 105 4.22 -1.97 -10.84
N SER A 106 5.05 -2.57 -9.97
CA SER A 106 6.51 -2.47 -10.07
C SER A 106 7.03 -2.99 -11.40
N ALA A 107 6.53 -4.14 -11.86
CA ALA A 107 6.94 -4.73 -13.14
C ALA A 107 6.60 -3.83 -14.33
N CYS A 108 5.39 -3.26 -14.37
CA CYS A 108 4.98 -2.32 -15.40
C CYS A 108 5.82 -1.04 -15.37
N ALA A 109 6.13 -0.50 -14.18
CA ALA A 109 6.94 0.70 -14.04
C ALA A 109 8.38 0.49 -14.55
N MET A 110 9.00 -0.61 -14.17
CA MET A 110 10.36 -0.95 -14.64
C MET A 110 10.39 -1.27 -16.13
N MET A 111 9.38 -1.97 -16.66
CA MET A 111 9.28 -2.27 -18.08
C MET A 111 9.10 -0.99 -18.90
N TYR A 112 8.27 -0.05 -18.42
CA TYR A 112 8.14 1.27 -19.04
C TYR A 112 9.46 2.02 -19.04
N ALA A 113 10.16 2.06 -17.91
CA ALA A 113 11.47 2.74 -17.80
C ALA A 113 12.52 2.15 -18.75
N SER A 114 12.50 0.83 -18.96
CA SER A 114 13.46 0.13 -19.81
C SER A 114 13.14 0.23 -21.31
N THR A 115 11.85 0.36 -21.66
CA THR A 115 11.41 0.24 -23.07
C THR A 115 10.79 1.51 -23.65
N GLY A 116 10.29 2.41 -22.80
CA GLY A 116 9.48 3.56 -23.20
C GLY A 116 8.09 3.20 -23.75
N GLU A 117 7.66 1.93 -23.67
CA GLU A 117 6.42 1.46 -24.28
C GLU A 117 5.20 1.99 -23.53
N LYS A 118 4.44 2.85 -24.19
CA LYS A 118 3.31 3.60 -23.62
C LYS A 118 2.20 2.70 -23.02
N ALA A 119 2.03 1.48 -23.53
CA ALA A 119 1.04 0.54 -23.04
C ALA A 119 1.21 0.22 -21.54
N PHE A 120 2.46 0.20 -21.04
CA PHE A 120 2.72 0.02 -19.61
C PHE A 120 2.35 1.26 -18.79
N LEU A 121 2.60 2.45 -19.32
CA LEU A 121 2.18 3.69 -18.66
C LEU A 121 0.65 3.79 -18.58
N ASP A 122 -0.05 3.40 -19.65
CA ASP A 122 -1.52 3.39 -19.66
C ASP A 122 -2.08 2.39 -18.62
N LYS A 123 -1.47 1.20 -18.51
CA LYS A 123 -1.82 0.24 -17.44
C LYS A 123 -1.56 0.80 -16.05
N LEU A 124 -0.42 1.46 -15.84
CA LEU A 124 -0.10 2.10 -14.56
C LEU A 124 -1.12 3.18 -14.19
N ASN A 125 -1.47 4.05 -15.11
CA ASN A 125 -2.46 5.10 -14.87
C ASN A 125 -3.82 4.50 -14.50
N TYR A 126 -4.23 3.42 -15.17
CA TYR A 126 -5.45 2.70 -14.81
C TYR A 126 -5.36 2.09 -13.42
N MET A 127 -4.25 1.41 -13.08
CA MET A 127 -4.02 0.85 -11.75
C MET A 127 -4.07 1.92 -10.67
N LEU A 128 -3.48 3.07 -10.90
CA LEU A 128 -3.47 4.19 -9.96
C LEU A 128 -4.88 4.78 -9.77
N SER A 129 -5.67 4.89 -10.83
CA SER A 129 -7.06 5.36 -10.73
C SER A 129 -7.92 4.42 -9.87
N GLU A 130 -7.72 3.11 -9.98
CA GLU A 130 -8.40 2.10 -9.16
C GLU A 130 -7.99 2.18 -7.68
N LEU A 131 -6.71 2.35 -7.40
CA LEU A 131 -6.24 2.54 -6.01
C LEU A 131 -6.75 3.85 -5.41
N GLN A 132 -6.81 4.91 -6.19
CA GLN A 132 -7.38 6.17 -5.75
C GLN A 132 -8.87 6.04 -5.43
N GLU A 133 -9.63 5.31 -6.26
CA GLU A 133 -11.03 5.02 -5.96
C GLU A 133 -11.18 4.25 -4.64
N CYS A 134 -10.33 3.25 -4.40
CA CYS A 134 -10.30 2.52 -3.14
C CYS A 134 -9.95 3.43 -1.96
N GLN A 135 -8.94 4.28 -2.08
CA GLN A 135 -8.50 5.19 -1.03
C GLN A 135 -9.58 6.20 -0.66
N ASN A 136 -10.35 6.67 -1.64
CA ASN A 136 -11.45 7.62 -1.42
C ASN A 136 -12.62 7.03 -0.61
N GLN A 137 -12.68 5.70 -0.42
CA GLN A 137 -13.69 5.05 0.42
C GLN A 137 -13.35 5.14 1.92
N THR A 138 -12.15 5.59 2.26
CA THR A 138 -11.68 5.67 3.63
C THR A 138 -11.37 7.12 4.03
N LYS A 139 -11.60 7.46 5.31
CA LYS A 139 -11.32 8.82 5.81
C LYS A 139 -9.84 9.05 6.08
N ASP A 140 -9.09 7.98 6.34
CA ASP A 140 -7.71 8.05 6.80
C ASP A 140 -6.71 7.68 5.70
N GLY A 141 -7.17 7.60 4.45
CA GLY A 141 -6.32 7.35 3.29
C GLY A 141 -5.77 5.92 3.14
N TRP A 142 -6.25 4.99 3.96
CA TRP A 142 -5.85 3.59 3.87
C TRP A 142 -6.68 2.82 2.84
N PHE A 143 -6.11 1.79 2.29
CA PHE A 143 -6.82 0.72 1.58
C PHE A 143 -6.01 -0.56 1.72
N ILE A 144 -6.69 -1.66 1.98
CA ILE A 144 -6.03 -2.94 2.23
C ILE A 144 -6.91 -4.07 1.75
N SER A 145 -6.24 -5.12 1.29
CA SER A 145 -6.90 -6.28 0.77
C SER A 145 -7.46 -7.19 1.87
N GLY A 146 -8.59 -7.77 1.60
CA GLY A 146 -9.19 -8.85 2.38
C GLY A 146 -10.47 -8.49 3.11
N ALA A 147 -11.35 -9.47 3.20
CA ALA A 147 -12.56 -9.37 4.01
C ALA A 147 -12.15 -9.21 5.50
N GLY A 148 -12.73 -8.21 6.18
CA GLY A 148 -12.41 -7.94 7.59
C GLY A 148 -11.20 -7.00 7.80
N ALA A 149 -10.51 -6.56 6.76
CA ALA A 149 -9.38 -5.64 6.88
C ALA A 149 -9.75 -4.38 7.66
N LYS A 150 -10.93 -3.79 7.40
CA LYS A 150 -11.42 -2.60 8.11
C LYS A 150 -11.48 -2.81 9.62
N GLU A 151 -12.03 -3.92 10.08
CA GLU A 151 -12.11 -4.23 11.50
C GLU A 151 -10.72 -4.54 12.08
N GLY A 152 -9.89 -5.28 11.34
CA GLY A 152 -8.52 -5.56 11.75
C GLY A 152 -7.72 -4.29 12.02
N TYR A 153 -7.85 -3.30 11.14
CA TYR A 153 -7.17 -2.01 11.34
C TYR A 153 -7.75 -1.19 12.48
N ARG A 154 -9.06 -1.24 12.67
CA ARG A 154 -9.68 -0.61 13.84
C ARG A 154 -9.12 -1.19 15.14
N GLN A 155 -8.92 -2.49 15.21
CA GLN A 155 -8.32 -3.17 16.36
C GLN A 155 -6.85 -2.76 16.53
N LEU A 156 -6.07 -2.71 15.45
CA LEU A 156 -4.68 -2.26 15.50
C LEU A 156 -4.54 -0.82 16.00
N LEU A 157 -5.40 0.09 15.52
CA LEU A 157 -5.43 1.49 16.00
C LEU A 157 -5.81 1.61 17.48
N GLN A 158 -6.47 0.62 18.05
CA GLN A 158 -6.81 0.53 19.48
C GLN A 158 -5.71 -0.15 20.30
N GLY A 159 -4.58 -0.52 19.70
CA GLY A 159 -3.49 -1.25 20.35
C GLY A 159 -3.77 -2.75 20.54
N ASN A 160 -4.86 -3.28 19.98
CA ASN A 160 -5.20 -4.68 20.04
C ASN A 160 -4.45 -5.49 18.98
N VAL A 161 -3.14 -5.62 19.13
CA VAL A 161 -2.33 -6.41 18.21
C VAL A 161 -2.23 -7.85 18.70
N ILE A 162 -2.74 -8.80 17.92
CA ILE A 162 -2.55 -10.22 18.18
C ILE A 162 -1.51 -10.73 17.18
N LEU A 163 -0.27 -10.82 17.63
CA LEU A 163 0.80 -11.48 16.89
C LEU A 163 0.76 -12.98 17.21
N ASN A 164 0.63 -13.81 16.17
CA ASN A 164 0.89 -15.25 16.23
C ASN A 164 0.32 -16.00 17.44
N ARG A 165 -0.98 -15.98 17.66
CA ARG A 165 -1.55 -17.05 18.49
C ARG A 165 -1.74 -18.31 17.65
N PRO A 166 -1.20 -19.44 18.08
CA PRO A 166 -1.43 -20.73 17.42
C PRO A 166 -2.86 -21.24 17.62
N ASP A 167 -3.66 -20.58 18.47
CA ASP A 167 -5.06 -20.89 18.67
C ASP A 167 -5.88 -20.43 17.44
N GLU A 168 -6.66 -21.30 16.95
CA GLU A 168 -7.39 -21.34 15.69
C GLU A 168 -8.47 -20.27 15.50
N THR A 169 -8.51 -19.23 16.31
CA THR A 169 -9.48 -18.16 16.14
C THR A 169 -9.07 -17.25 14.99
N ARG A 170 -9.72 -17.43 13.86
CA ARG A 170 -9.61 -16.55 12.67
C ARG A 170 -10.15 -15.17 13.00
N GLN A 171 -9.32 -14.37 13.65
CA GLN A 171 -9.66 -12.97 13.88
C GLN A 171 -9.20 -12.14 12.69
N PRO A 172 -9.95 -11.12 12.26
CA PRO A 172 -9.63 -10.28 11.09
C PRO A 172 -8.25 -9.61 11.17
N TRP A 173 -7.73 -9.40 12.37
CA TRP A 173 -6.42 -8.80 12.65
C TRP A 173 -5.30 -9.80 12.90
N ASN A 174 -5.60 -11.10 12.85
CA ASN A 174 -4.55 -12.11 12.97
C ASN A 174 -3.71 -12.11 11.69
N TYR A 175 -2.47 -11.68 11.83
CA TYR A 175 -1.49 -11.56 10.75
C TYR A 175 -1.33 -12.81 9.87
N ASN A 176 -1.41 -14.00 10.48
CA ASN A 176 -1.16 -15.26 9.77
C ASN A 176 -2.40 -15.87 9.12
N GLN A 177 -3.59 -15.49 9.53
CA GLN A 177 -4.82 -16.17 9.08
C GLN A 177 -5.57 -15.43 7.99
N ASN A 178 -5.39 -14.10 7.87
CA ASN A 178 -6.06 -13.30 6.85
C ASN A 178 -5.14 -12.86 5.71
N GLY A 179 -4.15 -13.68 5.42
CA GLY A 179 -3.38 -13.57 4.22
C GLY A 179 -2.52 -12.33 4.13
N ASN A 180 -1.47 -12.27 4.97
CA ASN A 180 -0.34 -11.40 4.68
C ASN A 180 -0.68 -9.92 4.42
N SER A 181 -1.62 -9.32 5.18
CA SER A 181 -2.02 -7.92 4.97
C SER A 181 -0.82 -6.98 4.94
N TRP A 182 0.14 -7.13 5.85
CA TRP A 182 1.37 -6.34 5.86
C TRP A 182 2.26 -6.59 4.64
N TYR A 183 2.35 -7.84 4.20
CA TYR A 183 3.08 -8.17 2.99
C TYR A 183 2.43 -7.54 1.76
N CYS A 184 1.11 -7.60 1.65
CA CYS A 184 0.38 -6.99 0.53
C CYS A 184 0.54 -5.47 0.53
N ILE A 185 0.43 -4.82 1.70
CA ILE A 185 0.67 -3.38 1.83
C ILE A 185 2.10 -3.03 1.41
N HIS A 186 3.08 -3.75 1.91
CA HIS A 186 4.48 -3.55 1.53
C HIS A 186 4.66 -3.62 0.01
N LYS A 187 4.01 -4.58 -0.66
CA LYS A 187 4.07 -4.69 -2.13
C LYS A 187 3.37 -3.55 -2.84
N ILE A 188 2.24 -3.09 -2.32
CA ILE A 188 1.54 -1.92 -2.87
C ILE A 188 2.37 -0.66 -2.70
N LEU A 189 2.97 -0.44 -1.53
CA LEU A 189 3.88 0.69 -1.29
C LEU A 189 5.09 0.65 -2.24
N ALA A 190 5.67 -0.54 -2.45
CA ALA A 190 6.76 -0.72 -3.40
C ALA A 190 6.32 -0.38 -4.83
N GLY A 191 5.15 -0.88 -5.26
CA GLY A 191 4.59 -0.59 -6.57
C GLY A 191 4.30 0.89 -6.79
N LEU A 192 3.71 1.57 -5.80
CA LEU A 192 3.46 3.02 -5.86
C LEU A 192 4.77 3.81 -5.93
N LYS A 193 5.75 3.46 -5.11
CA LYS A 193 7.09 4.07 -5.16
C LYS A 193 7.72 3.88 -6.54
N ASP A 194 7.66 2.68 -7.10
CA ASP A 194 8.26 2.35 -8.38
C ASP A 194 7.53 3.05 -9.55
N ALA A 195 6.21 3.15 -9.51
CA ALA A 195 5.43 3.92 -10.47
C ALA A 195 5.81 5.42 -10.44
N TYR A 196 6.06 5.98 -9.26
CA TYR A 196 6.51 7.35 -9.13
C TYR A 196 7.94 7.55 -9.63
N VAL A 197 8.87 6.68 -9.21
CA VAL A 197 10.32 6.83 -9.48
C VAL A 197 10.67 6.47 -10.91
N TYR A 198 10.15 5.35 -11.42
CA TYR A 198 10.54 4.81 -12.72
C TYR A 198 9.64 5.27 -13.88
N ALA A 199 8.35 5.50 -13.60
CA ALA A 199 7.40 5.91 -14.65
C ALA A 199 6.95 7.37 -14.53
N GLY A 200 7.40 8.12 -13.53
CA GLY A 200 7.06 9.53 -13.35
C GLY A 200 5.59 9.79 -12.99
N CYS A 201 4.85 8.77 -12.55
CA CYS A 201 3.43 8.86 -12.21
C CYS A 201 3.24 9.65 -10.91
N LYS A 202 2.94 10.96 -11.01
CA LYS A 202 2.76 11.83 -9.83
C LYS A 202 1.64 11.35 -8.91
N GLN A 203 0.52 10.87 -9.47
CA GLN A 203 -0.60 10.32 -8.71
C GLN A 203 -0.17 9.18 -7.78
N ALA A 204 0.83 8.38 -8.16
CA ALA A 204 1.34 7.32 -7.30
C ALA A 204 1.89 7.85 -5.96
N LYS A 205 2.55 9.01 -5.96
CA LYS A 205 3.00 9.69 -4.75
C LYS A 205 1.83 10.19 -3.91
N ASP A 206 0.79 10.74 -4.55
CA ASP A 206 -0.38 11.28 -3.85
C ASP A 206 -1.17 10.17 -3.14
N ILE A 207 -1.17 8.95 -3.69
CA ILE A 207 -1.76 7.76 -3.06
C ILE A 207 -0.83 7.19 -1.98
N LEU A 208 0.47 7.15 -2.24
CA LEU A 208 1.47 6.54 -1.35
C LEU A 208 1.56 7.26 0.00
N LEU A 209 1.60 8.59 0.00
CA LEU A 209 1.85 9.35 1.23
C LEU A 209 0.75 9.14 2.29
N PRO A 210 -0.55 9.27 1.99
CA PRO A 210 -1.60 9.00 2.98
C PRO A 210 -1.59 7.55 3.48
N LEU A 211 -1.29 6.58 2.62
CA LEU A 211 -1.17 5.18 3.02
C LEU A 211 0.01 4.96 3.96
N ALA A 212 1.16 5.58 3.67
CA ALA A 212 2.35 5.51 4.53
C ALA A 212 2.11 6.20 5.88
N ASP A 213 1.43 7.35 5.89
CA ASP A 213 1.06 8.06 7.12
C ASP A 213 0.12 7.23 7.99
N PHE A 214 -0.84 6.54 7.39
CA PHE A 214 -1.72 5.61 8.10
C PHE A 214 -0.93 4.46 8.77
N ILE A 215 0.01 3.85 8.05
CA ILE A 215 0.85 2.76 8.57
C ILE A 215 1.77 3.28 9.69
N ALA A 216 2.36 4.46 9.51
CA ALA A 216 3.19 5.08 10.53
C ALA A 216 2.39 5.36 11.82
N ASN A 217 1.15 5.81 11.70
CA ASN A 217 0.27 6.01 12.85
C ASN A 217 -0.01 4.71 13.61
N ILE A 218 -0.21 3.59 12.91
CA ILE A 218 -0.36 2.28 13.57
C ILE A 218 0.92 1.92 14.32
N ALA A 219 2.08 2.02 13.67
CA ALA A 219 3.36 1.65 14.27
C ALA A 219 3.72 2.51 15.50
N LEU A 220 3.38 3.80 15.47
CA LEU A 220 3.68 4.73 16.56
C LEU A 220 2.70 4.63 17.74
N ASN A 221 1.47 4.17 17.49
CA ASN A 221 0.44 4.02 18.53
C ASN A 221 0.34 2.60 19.10
N SER A 222 1.00 1.61 18.49
CA SER A 222 1.11 0.27 19.07
C SER A 222 2.09 0.29 20.24
N ASN A 223 1.75 -0.41 21.32
CA ASN A 223 2.62 -0.54 22.49
C ASN A 223 3.99 -1.08 22.06
N SER A 224 5.06 -0.48 22.61
CA SER A 224 6.47 -0.84 22.34
C SER A 224 6.81 -2.31 22.58
N ASP A 225 6.00 -3.05 23.30
CA ASP A 225 6.19 -4.48 23.62
C ASP A 225 5.76 -5.42 22.48
N LEU A 226 5.37 -4.87 21.32
CA LEU A 226 4.84 -5.61 20.18
C LEU A 226 5.80 -5.67 18.97
N PHE A 227 6.96 -5.01 19.05
CA PHE A 227 7.98 -5.00 18.00
C PHE A 227 9.36 -5.37 18.54
#